data_57ae05a8f88e6d50f9f967761ff5ee98
#
_entry.id   57ae05a8f88e6d50f9f967761ff5ee98
#
_cell.length_a   1.000
_cell.length_b   1.000
_cell.length_c   1.000
_cell.angle_alpha   90.00
_cell.angle_beta   90.00
_cell.angle_gamma   90.00
#
_symmetry.space_group_name_H-M   'P 1'
#
loop_
_entity.id
_entity.type
_entity.pdbx_description
1 polymer ?
#
loop_
_entity_poly.entity_id
_entity_poly.type
_entity_poly.pdbx_seq_one_letter_code
_entity_poly.pdbx_strand_id
1 'polypeptide(L)'
;MINVKLNADLGEGANIEKLIMPFLSSCSIACGGHTGDANSMNEAVKIAVEHNVKIGAHPSYPDKDGFGRIPINISNHELSKSLISQINSLNQILNDFKINLDHIKPHGALYNLSAKNYDLAMLIIEVVTQNYD
;
A
#
# COMPACT_ATOMS: atom_id res chain seq x y z
N MET A 1 -20.64 -22.89 5.59
CA MET A 1 -20.62 -21.49 5.12
C MET A 1 -19.25 -21.19 4.53
N ILE A 2 -19.16 -20.75 3.29
CA ILE A 2 -17.88 -20.37 2.66
C ILE A 2 -17.51 -19.00 3.19
N ASN A 3 -16.37 -18.90 3.88
CA ASN A 3 -15.85 -17.61 4.37
C ASN A 3 -14.90 -17.04 3.29
N VAL A 4 -15.41 -16.15 2.46
CA VAL A 4 -14.61 -15.46 1.44
C VAL A 4 -13.98 -14.22 2.06
N LYS A 5 -12.66 -14.09 1.91
CA LYS A 5 -11.91 -12.91 2.34
C LYS A 5 -11.80 -11.92 1.17
N LEU A 6 -12.24 -10.69 1.42
CA LEU A 6 -12.15 -9.59 0.45
C LEU A 6 -11.06 -8.60 0.85
N ASN A 7 -10.31 -8.13 -0.14
CA ASN A 7 -9.36 -7.02 -0.02
C ASN A 7 -9.72 -5.94 -1.03
N ALA A 8 -9.56 -4.67 -0.66
CA ALA A 8 -9.71 -3.54 -1.56
C ALA A 8 -8.56 -2.54 -1.38
N ASP A 9 -8.22 -1.87 -2.48
CA ASP A 9 -7.27 -0.76 -2.49
C ASP A 9 -8.01 0.51 -2.12
N LEU A 10 -7.51 1.24 -1.12
CA LEU A 10 -8.18 2.38 -0.50
C LEU A 10 -7.23 3.58 -0.34
N GLY A 11 -7.81 4.73 0.03
CA GLY A 11 -7.04 5.97 0.12
C GLY A 11 -6.67 6.54 -1.25
N GLU A 12 -7.41 6.15 -2.28
CA GLU A 12 -7.17 6.54 -3.68
C GLU A 12 -8.12 7.65 -4.17
N GLY A 13 -8.80 8.34 -3.26
CA GLY A 13 -9.66 9.48 -3.58
C GLY A 13 -11.07 9.15 -4.05
N ALA A 14 -11.47 7.90 -4.00
CA ALA A 14 -12.84 7.48 -4.37
C ALA A 14 -13.90 7.84 -3.29
N ASN A 15 -13.46 8.13 -2.07
CA ASN A 15 -14.30 8.48 -0.91
C ASN A 15 -15.39 7.43 -0.59
N ILE A 16 -15.08 6.15 -0.80
CA ILE A 16 -16.01 5.04 -0.58
C ILE A 16 -15.63 4.18 0.63
N GLU A 17 -14.59 4.56 1.36
CA GLU A 17 -14.02 3.78 2.46
C GLU A 17 -15.08 3.36 3.47
N LYS A 18 -15.93 4.31 3.91
CA LYS A 18 -17.00 4.04 4.88
C LYS A 18 -18.06 3.06 4.36
N LEU A 19 -18.27 3.04 3.05
CA LEU A 19 -19.29 2.19 2.42
C LEU A 19 -18.83 0.75 2.28
N ILE A 20 -17.54 0.52 1.94
CA ILE A 20 -17.06 -0.81 1.63
C ILE A 20 -16.30 -1.48 2.80
N MET A 21 -15.74 -0.70 3.72
CA MET A 21 -14.95 -1.22 4.83
C MET A 21 -15.66 -2.33 5.64
N PRO A 22 -16.98 -2.23 5.92
CA PRO A 22 -17.69 -3.29 6.65
C PRO A 22 -17.69 -4.67 5.98
N PHE A 23 -17.38 -4.74 4.69
CA PHE A 23 -17.38 -5.98 3.92
C PHE A 23 -15.98 -6.56 3.70
N LEU A 24 -14.93 -5.84 4.12
CA LEU A 24 -13.55 -6.22 3.87
C LEU A 24 -12.97 -7.05 5.02
N SER A 25 -12.08 -7.97 4.67
CA SER A 25 -11.21 -8.67 5.61
C SER A 25 -9.88 -7.95 5.78
N SER A 26 -9.43 -7.29 4.73
CA SER A 26 -8.22 -6.48 4.69
C SER A 26 -8.36 -5.35 3.67
N CYS A 27 -7.53 -4.33 3.80
CA CYS A 27 -7.39 -3.26 2.82
C CYS A 27 -5.93 -2.94 2.57
N SER A 28 -5.61 -2.44 1.37
CA SER A 28 -4.28 -1.96 1.00
C SER A 28 -4.37 -0.44 0.81
N ILE A 29 -3.70 0.33 1.68
CA ILE A 29 -3.83 1.79 1.71
C ILE A 29 -2.73 2.43 0.87
N ALA A 30 -3.12 3.31 -0.06
CA ALA A 30 -2.22 4.14 -0.84
C ALA A 30 -1.36 5.02 0.08
N CYS A 31 -0.05 4.97 -0.07
CA CYS A 31 0.90 5.53 0.88
C CYS A 31 1.82 6.61 0.27
N GLY A 32 1.32 7.33 -0.72
CA GLY A 32 1.94 8.55 -1.23
C GLY A 32 2.72 8.42 -2.54
N GLY A 33 2.88 7.23 -3.09
CA GLY A 33 3.59 7.03 -4.35
C GLY A 33 2.78 7.48 -5.57
N HIS A 34 1.65 6.84 -5.78
CA HIS A 34 0.71 7.19 -6.86
C HIS A 34 -0.38 8.15 -6.39
N THR A 35 -0.74 8.07 -5.12
CA THR A 35 -1.69 8.96 -4.45
C THR A 35 -1.57 8.79 -2.94
N GLY A 36 -2.34 9.54 -2.20
CA GLY A 36 -2.37 9.51 -0.75
C GLY A 36 -1.42 10.53 -0.10
N ASP A 37 -1.80 10.93 1.09
CA ASP A 37 -1.06 11.80 2.00
C ASP A 37 -1.34 11.39 3.45
N ALA A 38 -0.74 12.09 4.41
CA ALA A 38 -0.92 11.80 5.82
C ALA A 38 -2.39 11.84 6.26
N ASN A 39 -3.19 12.74 5.70
CA ASN A 39 -4.59 12.88 6.07
C ASN A 39 -5.43 11.72 5.53
N SER A 40 -5.29 11.41 4.24
CA SER A 40 -6.04 10.31 3.61
C SER A 40 -5.66 8.94 4.21
N MET A 41 -4.37 8.73 4.50
CA MET A 41 -3.92 7.51 5.20
C MET A 41 -4.52 7.41 6.60
N ASN A 42 -4.48 8.49 7.38
CA ASN A 42 -5.02 8.50 8.75
C ASN A 42 -6.53 8.25 8.77
N GLU A 43 -7.29 8.85 7.85
CA GLU A 43 -8.74 8.58 7.72
C GLU A 43 -9.03 7.13 7.36
N ALA A 44 -8.34 6.57 6.35
CA ALA A 44 -8.52 5.18 5.95
C ALA A 44 -8.16 4.21 7.09
N VAL A 45 -7.05 4.45 7.80
CA VAL A 45 -6.65 3.66 8.98
C VAL A 45 -7.71 3.71 10.06
N LYS A 46 -8.22 4.90 10.40
CA LYS A 46 -9.25 5.06 11.42
C LYS A 46 -10.50 4.24 11.10
N ILE A 47 -10.99 4.32 9.86
CA ILE A 47 -12.17 3.57 9.42
C ILE A 47 -11.88 2.05 9.45
N ALA A 48 -10.70 1.61 9.03
CA ALA A 48 -10.31 0.20 9.06
C ALA A 48 -10.27 -0.34 10.51
N VAL A 49 -9.75 0.44 11.45
CA VAL A 49 -9.73 0.09 12.89
C VAL A 49 -11.15 -0.04 13.44
N GLU A 50 -12.05 0.89 13.13
CA GLU A 50 -13.45 0.85 13.57
C GLU A 50 -14.17 -0.43 13.12
N HIS A 51 -13.76 -1.01 11.98
CA HIS A 51 -14.34 -2.22 11.41
C HIS A 51 -13.50 -3.49 11.62
N ASN A 52 -12.40 -3.43 12.38
CA ASN A 52 -11.47 -4.55 12.60
C ASN A 52 -10.91 -5.14 11.29
N VAL A 53 -10.67 -4.30 10.28
CA VAL A 53 -10.10 -4.67 8.98
C VAL A 53 -8.58 -4.64 9.07
N LYS A 54 -7.91 -5.67 8.56
CA LYS A 54 -6.46 -5.74 8.49
C LYS A 54 -5.92 -4.73 7.48
N ILE A 55 -4.80 -4.11 7.79
CA ILE A 55 -4.25 -3.00 7.01
C ILE A 55 -2.92 -3.38 6.39
N GLY A 56 -2.81 -3.21 5.09
CA GLY A 56 -1.58 -3.33 4.32
C GLY A 56 -1.19 -2.03 3.63
N ALA A 57 0.07 -1.93 3.25
CA ALA A 57 0.59 -0.83 2.45
C ALA A 57 0.43 -1.11 0.96
N HIS A 58 0.11 -0.05 0.20
CA HIS A 58 -0.06 -0.09 -1.25
C HIS A 58 0.95 0.82 -1.97
N PRO A 59 2.26 0.48 -1.90
CA PRO A 59 3.31 1.29 -2.50
C PRO A 59 3.34 1.14 -4.01
N SER A 60 3.84 2.18 -4.69
CA SER A 60 3.91 2.25 -6.15
C SER A 60 5.20 2.88 -6.63
N TYR A 61 5.38 2.95 -7.96
CA TYR A 61 6.28 3.95 -8.51
C TYR A 61 5.88 5.35 -8.02
N PRO A 62 6.86 6.25 -7.71
CA PRO A 62 6.58 7.61 -7.29
C PRO A 62 6.15 8.47 -8.50
N ASP A 63 4.93 8.26 -8.94
CA ASP A 63 4.32 8.86 -10.12
C ASP A 63 2.85 9.22 -9.85
N LYS A 64 2.63 10.42 -9.33
CA LYS A 64 1.28 10.91 -9.03
C LYS A 64 0.52 11.27 -10.30
N ASP A 65 1.20 11.81 -11.29
CA ASP A 65 0.57 12.26 -12.55
C ASP A 65 0.05 11.06 -13.36
N GLY A 66 0.83 9.98 -13.44
CA GLY A 66 0.42 8.74 -14.09
C GLY A 66 -0.31 7.77 -13.17
N PHE A 67 -0.60 8.18 -11.92
CA PHE A 67 -1.26 7.34 -10.91
C PHE A 67 -0.53 6.00 -10.68
N GLY A 68 0.81 6.00 -10.81
CA GLY A 68 1.63 4.80 -10.68
C GLY A 68 1.37 3.71 -11.73
N ARG A 69 0.64 4.01 -12.79
CA ARG A 69 0.26 3.04 -13.83
C ARG A 69 1.17 3.03 -15.04
N ILE A 70 2.13 3.95 -15.07
CA ILE A 70 3.11 4.08 -16.14
C ILE A 70 4.48 3.65 -15.60
N PRO A 71 5.23 2.80 -16.31
CA PRO A 71 6.61 2.51 -15.96
C PRO A 71 7.46 3.78 -16.05
N ILE A 72 8.24 4.06 -15.01
CA ILE A 72 9.15 5.20 -15.00
C ILE A 72 10.60 4.73 -15.01
N ASN A 73 11.48 5.55 -15.60
CA ASN A 73 12.90 5.30 -15.55
C ASN A 73 13.46 5.77 -14.19
N ILE A 74 13.70 4.83 -13.30
CA ILE A 74 14.18 5.05 -11.94
C ILE A 74 15.24 4.01 -11.59
N SER A 75 16.30 4.41 -10.90
CA SER A 75 17.31 3.46 -10.45
C SER A 75 16.77 2.55 -9.33
N ASN A 76 17.33 1.34 -9.20
CA ASN A 76 16.96 0.42 -8.13
C ASN A 76 17.12 1.05 -6.75
N HIS A 77 18.17 1.83 -6.54
CA HIS A 77 18.43 2.52 -5.29
C HIS A 77 17.35 3.57 -4.95
N GLU A 78 16.97 4.39 -5.92
CA GLU A 78 15.93 5.40 -5.74
C GLU A 78 14.56 4.75 -5.54
N LEU A 79 14.26 3.68 -6.29
CA LEU A 79 13.03 2.93 -6.13
C LEU A 79 12.94 2.32 -4.72
N SER A 80 14.00 1.65 -4.25
CA SER A 80 14.05 1.08 -2.90
C SER A 80 13.81 2.14 -1.83
N LYS A 81 14.49 3.29 -1.92
CA LYS A 81 14.27 4.42 -1.00
C LYS A 81 12.83 4.91 -1.02
N SER A 82 12.25 5.04 -2.21
CA SER A 82 10.87 5.48 -2.37
C SER A 82 9.89 4.51 -1.72
N LEU A 83 10.04 3.20 -1.97
CA LEU A 83 9.18 2.17 -1.39
C LEU A 83 9.26 2.16 0.14
N ILE A 84 10.47 2.21 0.70
CA ILE A 84 10.68 2.29 2.16
C ILE A 84 10.00 3.53 2.73
N SER A 85 10.19 4.69 2.10
CA SER A 85 9.57 5.95 2.55
C SER A 85 8.05 5.87 2.54
N GLN A 86 7.44 5.32 1.47
CA GLN A 86 6.01 5.16 1.35
C GLN A 86 5.44 4.25 2.46
N ILE A 87 6.03 3.06 2.62
CA ILE A 87 5.57 2.09 3.62
C ILE A 87 5.75 2.65 5.04
N ASN A 88 6.88 3.30 5.32
CA ASN A 88 7.13 3.91 6.62
C ASN A 88 6.14 5.03 6.95
N SER A 89 5.71 5.81 5.96
CA SER A 89 4.70 6.86 6.17
C SER A 89 3.38 6.28 6.70
N LEU A 90 2.93 5.15 6.14
CA LEU A 90 1.76 4.45 6.66
C LEU A 90 2.05 3.79 8.02
N ASN A 91 3.22 3.14 8.16
CA ASN A 91 3.57 2.44 9.38
C ASN A 91 3.67 3.36 10.61
N GLN A 92 4.12 4.60 10.42
CA GLN A 92 4.10 5.62 11.47
C GLN A 92 2.67 5.90 11.97
N ILE A 93 1.71 6.02 11.06
CA ILE A 93 0.30 6.20 11.41
C ILE A 93 -0.24 4.95 12.14
N LEU A 94 0.08 3.75 11.65
CA LEU A 94 -0.34 2.51 12.31
C LEU A 94 0.19 2.39 13.75
N ASN A 95 1.41 2.87 14.01
CA ASN A 95 1.99 2.89 15.35
C ASN A 95 1.17 3.74 16.34
N ASP A 96 0.60 4.86 15.89
CA ASP A 96 -0.26 5.70 16.72
C ASP A 96 -1.54 4.97 17.16
N PHE A 97 -2.02 4.05 16.31
CA PHE A 97 -3.15 3.16 16.62
C PHE A 97 -2.74 1.84 17.29
N LYS A 98 -1.43 1.61 17.51
CA LYS A 98 -0.87 0.35 18.07
C LYS A 98 -1.23 -0.88 17.25
N ILE A 99 -1.17 -0.75 15.93
CA ILE A 99 -1.49 -1.79 14.96
C ILE A 99 -0.26 -2.11 14.14
N ASN A 100 -0.06 -3.39 13.84
CA ASN A 100 0.99 -3.83 12.94
C ASN A 100 0.51 -3.84 11.49
N LEU A 101 1.43 -3.56 10.57
CA LEU A 101 1.22 -3.75 9.15
C LEU A 101 0.99 -5.25 8.85
N ASP A 102 -0.10 -5.59 8.17
CA ASP A 102 -0.47 -6.98 7.88
C ASP A 102 0.17 -7.50 6.59
N HIS A 103 0.25 -6.67 5.57
CA HIS A 103 0.80 -7.03 4.25
C HIS A 103 1.28 -5.81 3.46
N ILE A 104 2.02 -6.10 2.41
CA ILE A 104 2.46 -5.09 1.43
C ILE A 104 2.06 -5.61 0.04
N LYS A 105 1.28 -4.80 -0.68
CA LYS A 105 0.79 -5.11 -2.02
C LYS A 105 1.16 -3.97 -2.97
N PRO A 106 2.12 -4.16 -3.88
CA PRO A 106 2.47 -3.14 -4.87
C PRO A 106 1.28 -2.73 -5.74
N HIS A 107 1.26 -1.48 -6.19
CA HIS A 107 0.23 -0.90 -7.05
C HIS A 107 0.68 -0.82 -8.51
N GLY A 108 -0.27 -0.91 -9.43
CA GLY A 108 -0.20 -0.50 -10.82
C GLY A 108 0.97 -1.09 -11.62
N ALA A 109 1.75 -0.23 -12.27
CA ALA A 109 2.87 -0.68 -13.12
C ALA A 109 3.94 -1.44 -12.32
N LEU A 110 4.19 -1.07 -11.08
CA LEU A 110 5.14 -1.77 -10.21
C LEU A 110 4.71 -3.24 -10.00
N TYR A 111 3.45 -3.46 -9.69
CA TYR A 111 2.89 -4.81 -9.56
C TYR A 111 2.96 -5.60 -10.87
N ASN A 112 2.48 -5.00 -11.97
CA ASN A 112 2.39 -5.68 -13.26
C ASN A 112 3.77 -6.04 -13.85
N LEU A 113 4.76 -5.15 -13.67
CA LEU A 113 6.12 -5.40 -14.14
C LEU A 113 6.85 -6.42 -13.27
N SER A 114 6.70 -6.38 -11.95
CA SER A 114 7.33 -7.35 -11.06
C SER A 114 6.87 -8.78 -11.32
N ALA A 115 5.65 -8.98 -11.82
CA ALA A 115 5.16 -10.27 -12.23
C ALA A 115 5.87 -10.87 -13.47
N LYS A 116 6.64 -10.05 -14.19
CA LYS A 116 7.34 -10.41 -15.45
C LYS A 116 8.84 -10.17 -15.42
N ASN A 117 9.33 -9.47 -14.41
CA ASN A 117 10.74 -9.09 -14.27
C ASN A 117 11.26 -9.58 -12.92
N TYR A 118 12.13 -10.58 -12.98
CA TYR A 118 12.69 -11.24 -11.80
C TYR A 118 13.49 -10.25 -10.92
N ASP A 119 14.32 -9.40 -11.53
CA ASP A 119 15.18 -8.47 -10.76
C ASP A 119 14.34 -7.43 -10.02
N LEU A 120 13.26 -6.94 -10.64
CA LEU A 120 12.31 -6.04 -10.00
C LEU A 120 11.54 -6.74 -8.86
N ALA A 121 11.13 -7.99 -9.07
CA ALA A 121 10.48 -8.78 -8.03
C ALA A 121 11.41 -8.98 -6.83
N MET A 122 12.69 -9.33 -7.08
CA MET A 122 13.69 -9.51 -6.04
C MET A 122 13.97 -8.22 -5.27
N LEU A 123 14.05 -7.07 -5.96
CA LEU A 123 14.20 -5.78 -5.30
C LEU A 123 13.07 -5.49 -4.31
N ILE A 124 11.82 -5.75 -4.72
CA ILE A 124 10.65 -5.57 -3.84
C ILE A 124 10.74 -6.53 -2.63
N ILE A 125 11.07 -7.79 -2.87
CA ILE A 125 11.22 -8.80 -1.81
C ILE A 125 12.32 -8.36 -0.83
N GLU A 126 13.47 -7.92 -1.31
CA GLU A 126 14.57 -7.45 -0.47
C GLU A 126 14.16 -6.23 0.36
N VAL A 127 13.48 -5.25 -0.23
CA VAL A 127 12.94 -4.09 0.49
C VAL A 127 12.03 -4.54 1.63
N VAL A 128 11.15 -5.49 1.36
CA VAL A 128 10.19 -5.98 2.38
C VAL A 128 10.90 -6.77 3.47
N THR A 129 11.68 -7.78 3.10
CA THR A 129 12.29 -8.70 4.07
C THR A 129 13.41 -8.09 4.90
N GLN A 130 14.06 -7.02 4.44
CA GLN A 130 15.11 -6.33 5.19
C GLN A 130 14.59 -5.24 6.13
N ASN A 131 13.37 -4.75 5.93
CA ASN A 131 12.86 -3.58 6.66
C ASN A 131 11.58 -3.87 7.45
N TYR A 132 10.89 -4.98 7.17
CA TYR A 132 9.60 -5.30 7.80
C TYR A 132 9.55 -6.78 8.18
N ASP A 133 9.00 -7.08 9.36
CA ASP A 133 8.80 -8.44 9.90
C ASP A 133 7.45 -9.03 9.47
#